data_ad689ecec43026ca32259047cfa0b7d9
#
_entry.id   ad689ecec43026ca32259047cfa0b7d9
#
_cell.length_a   1.000
_cell.length_b   1.000
_cell.length_c   1.000
_cell.angle_alpha   90.00
_cell.angle_beta   90.00
_cell.angle_gamma   90.00
#
_symmetry.space_group_name_H-M   'P 1'
#
loop_
_entity.id
_entity.type
_entity.pdbx_description
1 polymer ?
#
loop_
_entity_poly.entity_id
_entity_poly.type
_entity_poly.pdbx_seq_one_letter_code
_entity_poly.pdbx_strand_id
1 'polypeptide(L)'
;MSLLAQSANQPGFFISFEGIDGAGKSTHIQAFADELAQRFPNKQVVLTREPGGTELGEKLRDILLHHPMHLETEALLMFAARREHLAKVIEPALQSGKIVISDRFTDASFAYQGGGRGLSLQKLEELERWVQGEGEAMLQPDL
;
A
#
# COMPACT_ATOMS: atom_id res chain seq x y z
N MET A 1 5.90 -24.34 22.29
CA MET A 1 5.70 -22.89 22.13
C MET A 1 4.41 -22.48 22.83
N SER A 2 4.45 -21.43 23.60
CA SER A 2 3.28 -20.98 24.35
C SER A 2 2.28 -20.29 23.45
N LEU A 3 1.01 -20.26 23.89
CA LEU A 3 -0.03 -19.51 23.20
C LEU A 3 0.30 -18.02 23.10
N LEU A 4 0.97 -17.48 24.12
CA LEU A 4 1.40 -16.07 24.11
C LEU A 4 2.42 -15.81 23.01
N ALA A 5 3.38 -16.71 22.80
CA ALA A 5 4.36 -16.56 21.73
C ALA A 5 3.70 -16.65 20.36
N GLN A 6 2.73 -17.55 20.20
CA GLN A 6 1.95 -17.64 18.96
C GLN A 6 1.15 -16.36 18.71
N SER A 7 0.53 -15.84 19.78
CA SER A 7 -0.24 -14.60 19.70
C SER A 7 0.64 -13.41 19.32
N ALA A 8 1.85 -13.33 19.90
CA ALA A 8 2.79 -12.26 19.60
C ALA A 8 3.31 -12.33 18.16
N ASN A 9 3.29 -13.53 17.56
CA ASN A 9 3.77 -13.75 16.19
C ASN A 9 2.64 -13.82 15.16
N GLN A 10 1.40 -13.47 15.55
CA GLN A 10 0.31 -13.44 14.60
C GLN A 10 0.60 -12.39 13.51
N PRO A 11 0.36 -12.76 12.22
CA PRO A 11 0.57 -11.81 11.14
C PRO A 11 -0.35 -10.60 11.29
N GLY A 12 0.09 -9.49 10.80
CA GLY A 12 -0.72 -8.29 10.74
C GLY A 12 -1.80 -8.39 9.67
N PHE A 13 -2.58 -7.35 9.57
CA PHE A 13 -3.67 -7.28 8.60
C PHE A 13 -3.50 -6.01 7.75
N PHE A 14 -3.65 -6.17 6.44
CA PHE A 14 -3.43 -5.08 5.49
C PHE A 14 -4.73 -4.73 4.79
N ILE A 15 -5.14 -3.46 4.92
CA ILE A 15 -6.39 -2.93 4.37
C ILE A 15 -6.05 -1.75 3.46
N SER A 16 -6.68 -1.67 2.29
CA SER A 16 -6.56 -0.50 1.43
C SER A 16 -7.92 0.13 1.18
N PHE A 17 -7.93 1.46 1.09
CA PHE A 17 -9.09 2.23 0.68
C PHE A 17 -8.83 2.75 -0.72
N GLU A 18 -9.61 2.28 -1.69
CA GLU A 18 -9.44 2.63 -3.10
C GLU A 18 -10.49 3.65 -3.51
N GLY A 19 -10.23 4.33 -4.60
CA GLY A 19 -11.16 5.29 -5.16
C GLY A 19 -10.56 6.66 -5.36
N ILE A 20 -11.40 7.59 -5.80
CA ILE A 20 -10.99 8.97 -6.10
C ILE A 20 -10.83 9.73 -4.79
N ASP A 21 -9.74 10.48 -4.67
CA ASP A 21 -9.52 11.36 -3.53
C ASP A 21 -10.62 12.42 -3.46
N GLY A 22 -11.26 12.51 -2.30
CA GLY A 22 -12.37 13.44 -2.11
C GLY A 22 -12.50 13.83 -0.65
N ALA A 23 -13.33 14.82 -0.40
CA ALA A 23 -13.46 15.47 0.90
C ALA A 23 -13.87 14.53 2.04
N GLY A 24 -14.57 13.43 1.75
CA GLY A 24 -15.03 12.51 2.79
C GLY A 24 -14.09 11.33 3.06
N LYS A 25 -13.19 11.04 2.14
CA LYS A 25 -12.39 9.81 2.19
C LYS A 25 -11.45 9.77 3.40
N SER A 26 -10.68 10.84 3.62
CA SER A 26 -9.74 10.93 4.74
C SER A 26 -10.46 10.80 6.08
N THR A 27 -11.64 11.42 6.22
CA THR A 27 -12.45 11.36 7.43
C THR A 27 -12.92 9.93 7.69
N HIS A 28 -13.37 9.22 6.65
CA HIS A 28 -13.80 7.84 6.77
C HIS A 28 -12.66 6.90 7.16
N ILE A 29 -11.48 7.09 6.58
CA ILE A 29 -10.29 6.30 6.90
C ILE A 29 -9.91 6.50 8.36
N GLN A 30 -9.87 7.74 8.83
CA GLN A 30 -9.53 8.04 10.22
C GLN A 30 -10.56 7.44 11.19
N ALA A 31 -11.84 7.57 10.89
CA ALA A 31 -12.89 7.00 11.72
C ALA A 31 -12.79 5.47 11.79
N PHE A 32 -12.50 4.83 10.66
CA PHE A 32 -12.31 3.38 10.60
C PHE A 32 -11.09 2.94 11.41
N ALA A 33 -9.99 3.68 11.31
CA ALA A 33 -8.77 3.41 12.08
C ALA A 33 -9.03 3.52 13.59
N ASP A 34 -9.76 4.55 14.00
CA ASP A 34 -10.11 4.76 15.39
C ASP A 34 -10.98 3.62 15.93
N GLU A 35 -11.93 3.16 15.13
CA GLU A 35 -12.78 2.04 15.50
C GLU A 35 -11.98 0.75 15.66
N LEU A 36 -11.06 0.48 14.73
CA LEU A 36 -10.20 -0.70 14.82
C LEU A 36 -9.30 -0.65 16.07
N ALA A 37 -8.77 0.52 16.38
CA ALA A 37 -7.94 0.70 17.57
C ALA A 37 -8.73 0.39 18.85
N GLN A 38 -10.02 0.74 18.89
CA GLN A 38 -10.88 0.43 20.02
C GLN A 38 -11.23 -1.05 20.10
N ARG A 39 -11.49 -1.69 18.96
CA ARG A 39 -11.85 -3.11 18.90
C ARG A 39 -10.67 -4.04 19.16
N PHE A 40 -9.49 -3.61 18.78
CA PHE A 40 -8.26 -4.41 18.91
C PHE A 40 -7.22 -3.61 19.70
N PRO A 41 -7.44 -3.39 21.01
CA PRO A 41 -6.57 -2.51 21.78
C PRO A 41 -5.12 -3.01 21.91
N ASN A 42 -4.89 -4.29 21.63
CA ASN A 42 -3.54 -4.87 21.68
C ASN A 42 -2.82 -4.79 20.34
N LYS A 43 -3.45 -4.25 19.30
CA LYS A 43 -2.84 -4.08 17.99
C LYS A 43 -2.67 -2.61 17.67
N GLN A 44 -1.50 -2.27 17.17
CA GLN A 44 -1.23 -0.93 16.68
C GLN A 44 -1.78 -0.79 15.26
N VAL A 45 -2.40 0.35 14.98
CA VAL A 45 -2.92 0.69 13.65
C VAL A 45 -1.95 1.68 13.01
N VAL A 46 -1.49 1.38 11.80
CA VAL A 46 -0.59 2.24 11.02
C VAL A 46 -1.37 2.78 9.83
N LEU A 47 -1.45 4.10 9.72
CA LEU A 47 -2.05 4.78 8.57
C LEU A 47 -0.94 5.18 7.59
N THR A 48 -1.14 4.89 6.31
CA THR A 48 -0.18 5.23 5.27
C THR A 48 -0.91 5.50 3.95
N ARG A 49 -0.17 5.75 2.88
CA ARG A 49 -0.77 6.04 1.57
C ARG A 49 0.14 5.65 0.42
N GLU A 50 -0.47 5.50 -0.77
CA GLU A 50 0.26 5.23 -2.01
C GLU A 50 -0.13 6.24 -3.11
N PRO A 51 0.80 6.70 -3.92
CA PRO A 51 2.23 6.60 -3.71
C PRO A 51 2.68 7.45 -2.53
N GLY A 52 3.71 6.99 -1.80
CA GLY A 52 4.20 7.71 -0.62
C GLY A 52 4.48 6.77 0.53
N GLY A 53 4.22 7.24 1.74
CA GLY A 53 4.36 6.45 2.96
C GLY A 53 5.76 6.40 3.56
N THR A 54 6.79 6.79 2.81
CA THR A 54 8.17 6.89 3.27
C THR A 54 8.72 8.26 2.87
N GLU A 55 9.86 8.64 3.43
CA GLU A 55 10.51 9.89 3.03
C GLU A 55 10.79 9.90 1.52
N LEU A 56 11.40 8.84 1.00
CA LEU A 56 11.65 8.73 -0.43
C LEU A 56 10.35 8.66 -1.22
N GLY A 57 9.40 7.87 -0.75
CA GLY A 57 8.11 7.72 -1.42
C GLY A 57 7.35 9.02 -1.54
N GLU A 58 7.40 9.89 -0.53
CA GLU A 58 6.75 11.20 -0.58
C GLU A 58 7.41 12.11 -1.62
N LYS A 59 8.71 12.05 -1.77
CA LYS A 59 9.43 12.79 -2.82
C LYS A 59 9.04 12.29 -4.21
N LEU A 60 8.94 10.98 -4.37
CA LEU A 60 8.50 10.37 -5.62
C LEU A 60 7.05 10.73 -5.92
N ARG A 61 6.20 10.77 -4.91
CA ARG A 61 4.81 11.24 -5.05
C ARG A 61 4.75 12.64 -5.60
N ASP A 62 5.55 13.55 -5.08
CA ASP A 62 5.60 14.93 -5.55
C ASP A 62 6.00 14.99 -7.02
N ILE A 63 7.02 14.24 -7.41
CA ILE A 63 7.46 14.14 -8.81
C ILE A 63 6.33 13.59 -9.69
N LEU A 64 5.70 12.51 -9.27
CA LEU A 64 4.63 11.86 -10.03
C LEU A 64 3.43 12.79 -10.24
N LEU A 65 3.10 13.62 -9.25
CA LEU A 65 1.95 14.53 -9.32
C LEU A 65 2.22 15.79 -10.14
N HIS A 66 3.47 16.25 -10.21
CA HIS A 66 3.78 17.58 -10.74
C HIS A 66 4.72 17.59 -11.94
N HIS A 67 5.34 16.46 -12.27
CA HIS A 67 6.33 16.39 -13.33
C HIS A 67 5.79 15.60 -14.52
N PRO A 68 5.68 16.19 -15.70
CA PRO A 68 5.36 15.42 -16.91
C PRO A 68 6.46 14.43 -17.23
N MET A 69 6.08 13.21 -17.61
CA MET A 69 7.06 12.19 -17.94
C MET A 69 6.46 11.12 -18.85
N HIS A 70 7.33 10.31 -19.41
CA HIS A 70 6.92 9.16 -20.21
C HIS A 70 6.15 8.16 -19.36
N LEU A 71 5.15 7.52 -19.97
CA LEU A 71 4.25 6.60 -19.29
C LEU A 71 4.99 5.47 -18.55
N GLU A 72 5.98 4.86 -19.20
CA GLU A 72 6.72 3.78 -18.56
C GLU A 72 7.60 4.29 -17.41
N THR A 73 8.15 5.50 -17.53
CA THR A 73 8.87 6.15 -16.44
C THR A 73 7.97 6.34 -15.24
N GLU A 74 6.76 6.82 -15.49
CA GLU A 74 5.76 7.04 -14.45
C GLU A 74 5.45 5.73 -13.71
N ALA A 75 5.22 4.65 -14.45
CA ALA A 75 4.95 3.33 -13.87
C ALA A 75 6.14 2.84 -13.05
N LEU A 76 7.35 2.98 -13.56
CA LEU A 76 8.55 2.55 -12.85
C LEU A 76 8.73 3.31 -11.55
N LEU A 77 8.50 4.62 -11.56
CA LEU A 77 8.60 5.44 -10.35
C LEU A 77 7.53 5.07 -9.33
N MET A 78 6.32 4.79 -9.80
CA MET A 78 5.23 4.38 -8.91
C MET A 78 5.58 3.06 -8.21
N PHE A 79 6.11 2.10 -8.94
CA PHE A 79 6.51 0.82 -8.34
C PHE A 79 7.78 0.94 -7.50
N ALA A 80 8.69 1.87 -7.84
CA ALA A 80 9.83 2.16 -6.97
C ALA A 80 9.35 2.70 -5.61
N ALA A 81 8.40 3.63 -5.62
CA ALA A 81 7.82 4.15 -4.39
C ALA A 81 7.15 3.04 -3.58
N ARG A 82 6.45 2.13 -4.26
CA ARG A 82 5.81 0.98 -3.60
C ARG A 82 6.83 0.03 -3.01
N ARG A 83 7.91 -0.26 -3.71
CA ARG A 83 8.96 -1.15 -3.18
C ARG A 83 9.54 -0.59 -1.90
N GLU A 84 9.80 0.70 -1.86
CA GLU A 84 10.29 1.36 -0.66
C GLU A 84 9.27 1.32 0.46
N HIS A 85 8.00 1.58 0.13
CA HIS A 85 6.89 1.56 1.07
C HIS A 85 6.71 0.18 1.72
N LEU A 86 6.74 -0.88 0.90
CA LEU A 86 6.65 -2.24 1.39
C LEU A 86 7.82 -2.57 2.33
N ALA A 87 9.04 -2.25 1.90
CA ALA A 87 10.25 -2.60 2.65
C ALA A 87 10.35 -1.85 3.99
N LYS A 88 9.97 -0.58 4.01
CA LYS A 88 10.21 0.30 5.18
C LYS A 88 9.01 0.41 6.12
N VAL A 89 7.80 0.22 5.63
CA VAL A 89 6.58 0.46 6.42
C VAL A 89 5.70 -0.79 6.49
N ILE A 90 5.25 -1.30 5.35
CA ILE A 90 4.19 -2.31 5.33
C ILE A 90 4.69 -3.66 5.82
N GLU A 91 5.74 -4.19 5.23
CA GLU A 91 6.28 -5.51 5.63
C GLU A 91 6.69 -5.55 7.10
N PRO A 92 7.46 -4.57 7.62
CA PRO A 92 7.79 -4.57 9.04
C PRO A 92 6.58 -4.47 9.97
N ALA A 93 5.60 -3.66 9.59
CA ALA A 93 4.38 -3.53 10.38
C ALA A 93 3.59 -4.84 10.44
N LEU A 94 3.43 -5.50 9.29
CA LEU A 94 2.71 -6.77 9.23
C LEU A 94 3.45 -7.88 9.98
N GLN A 95 4.78 -7.92 9.89
CA GLN A 95 5.59 -8.88 10.64
C GLN A 95 5.48 -8.67 12.14
N SER A 96 5.25 -7.44 12.56
CA SER A 96 5.04 -7.10 13.99
C SER A 96 3.59 -7.31 14.44
N GLY A 97 2.72 -7.81 13.58
CA GLY A 97 1.32 -8.06 13.91
C GLY A 97 0.43 -6.82 13.90
N LYS A 98 0.87 -5.74 13.28
CA LYS A 98 0.11 -4.50 13.23
C LYS A 98 -0.96 -4.51 12.14
N ILE A 99 -1.94 -3.65 12.27
CA ILE A 99 -2.94 -3.40 11.23
C ILE A 99 -2.46 -2.22 10.40
N VAL A 100 -2.32 -2.42 9.09
CA VAL A 100 -1.91 -1.36 8.16
C VAL A 100 -3.11 -0.94 7.34
N ILE A 101 -3.39 0.35 7.32
CA ILE A 101 -4.44 0.93 6.48
C ILE A 101 -3.77 1.88 5.50
N SER A 102 -3.87 1.57 4.21
CA SER A 102 -3.31 2.39 3.16
C SER A 102 -4.40 3.12 2.41
N ASP A 103 -4.25 4.43 2.25
CA ASP A 103 -5.05 5.19 1.31
C ASP A 103 -4.47 4.92 -0.08
N ARG A 104 -5.18 4.09 -0.84
CA ARG A 104 -4.81 3.57 -2.15
C ARG A 104 -3.68 2.54 -2.08
N PHE A 105 -3.77 1.57 -2.94
CA PHE A 105 -2.73 0.59 -3.23
C PHE A 105 -2.98 -0.01 -4.61
N THR A 106 -4.07 -0.74 -4.78
CA THR A 106 -4.41 -1.42 -6.03
C THR A 106 -4.78 -0.43 -7.13
N ASP A 107 -5.58 0.58 -6.81
CA ASP A 107 -6.01 1.59 -7.80
C ASP A 107 -4.84 2.37 -8.38
N ALA A 108 -3.75 2.53 -7.65
CA ALA A 108 -2.56 3.19 -8.17
C ALA A 108 -2.00 2.43 -9.38
N SER A 109 -2.06 1.09 -9.37
CA SER A 109 -1.67 0.27 -10.51
C SER A 109 -2.69 0.38 -11.65
N PHE A 110 -3.98 0.29 -11.34
CA PHE A 110 -5.04 0.35 -12.34
C PHE A 110 -5.13 1.70 -13.05
N ALA A 111 -4.70 2.78 -12.42
CA ALA A 111 -4.71 4.10 -13.05
C ALA A 111 -3.88 4.12 -14.33
N TYR A 112 -2.79 3.36 -14.39
CA TYR A 112 -1.96 3.28 -15.58
C TYR A 112 -2.53 2.35 -16.64
N GLN A 113 -3.25 1.32 -16.23
CA GLN A 113 -3.89 0.37 -17.14
C GLN A 113 -5.17 0.94 -17.76
N GLY A 114 -6.03 1.57 -16.92
CA GLY A 114 -7.35 2.01 -17.33
C GLY A 114 -7.40 3.34 -18.04
N GLY A 115 -6.33 4.11 -18.03
CA GLY A 115 -6.30 5.46 -18.59
C GLY A 115 -6.13 5.53 -20.10
N GLY A 116 -6.18 4.41 -20.83
CA GLY A 116 -5.97 4.38 -22.28
C GLY A 116 -4.56 4.79 -22.67
N ARG A 117 -3.63 4.72 -21.76
CA ARG A 117 -2.27 5.23 -21.93
C ARG A 117 -1.33 4.26 -22.63
N GLY A 118 -1.78 3.03 -22.89
CA GLY A 118 -1.01 2.07 -23.67
C GLY A 118 0.06 1.29 -22.91
N LEU A 119 0.10 1.37 -21.58
CA LEU A 119 0.97 0.51 -20.82
C LEU A 119 0.42 -0.91 -20.82
N SER A 120 1.24 -1.89 -21.20
CA SER A 120 0.75 -3.26 -21.33
C SER A 120 0.49 -3.88 -19.95
N LEU A 121 -0.56 -4.69 -19.90
CA LEU A 121 -0.88 -5.45 -18.69
C LEU A 121 0.27 -6.38 -18.30
N GLN A 122 0.95 -6.94 -19.29
CA GLN A 122 2.10 -7.82 -19.05
C GLN A 122 3.22 -7.11 -18.30
N LYS A 123 3.54 -5.88 -18.68
CA LYS A 123 4.56 -5.08 -17.98
C LYS A 123 4.15 -4.77 -16.56
N LEU A 124 2.88 -4.42 -16.34
CA LEU A 124 2.35 -4.19 -15.01
C LEU A 124 2.46 -5.44 -14.14
N GLU A 125 2.09 -6.59 -14.68
CA GLU A 125 2.17 -7.85 -13.95
C GLU A 125 3.61 -8.21 -13.60
N GLU A 126 4.56 -7.94 -14.49
CA GLU A 126 5.98 -8.16 -14.23
C GLU A 126 6.48 -7.27 -13.09
N LEU A 127 6.09 -6.00 -13.10
CA LEU A 127 6.43 -5.07 -12.03
C LEU A 127 5.81 -5.50 -10.69
N GLU A 128 4.58 -5.94 -10.72
CA GLU A 128 3.91 -6.43 -9.51
C GLU A 128 4.63 -7.66 -8.94
N ARG A 129 4.99 -8.60 -9.79
CA ARG A 129 5.73 -9.79 -9.35
C ARG A 129 7.05 -9.42 -8.70
N TRP A 130 7.78 -8.51 -9.32
CA TRP A 130 9.06 -8.06 -8.78
C TRP A 130 8.90 -7.38 -7.43
N VAL A 131 7.94 -6.45 -7.34
CA VAL A 131 7.78 -5.57 -6.19
C VAL A 131 7.01 -6.24 -5.04
N GLN A 132 5.97 -7.00 -5.35
CA GLN A 132 5.04 -7.54 -4.37
C GLN A 132 5.13 -9.05 -4.19
N GLY A 133 5.76 -9.78 -5.12
CA GLY A 133 5.83 -11.24 -5.11
C GLY A 133 4.82 -11.88 -6.03
N GLU A 134 4.79 -13.20 -6.03
CA GLU A 134 3.92 -13.98 -6.93
C GLU A 134 3.04 -14.96 -6.17
N GLY A 135 1.89 -15.28 -6.76
CA GLY A 135 0.99 -16.30 -6.26
C GLY A 135 0.56 -16.02 -4.83
N GLU A 136 0.60 -17.03 -3.99
CA GLU A 136 0.22 -16.90 -2.58
C GLU A 136 1.19 -16.03 -1.79
N ALA A 137 2.43 -15.90 -2.28
CA ALA A 137 3.44 -15.07 -1.63
C ALA A 137 3.32 -13.59 -2.01
N MET A 138 2.43 -13.25 -2.93
CA MET A 138 2.25 -11.85 -3.33
C MET A 138 1.69 -11.03 -2.19
N LEU A 139 2.39 -9.94 -1.85
CA LEU A 139 1.93 -9.02 -0.82
C LEU A 139 0.89 -8.08 -1.43
N GLN A 140 -0.33 -8.18 -0.94
CA GLN A 140 -1.47 -7.40 -1.39
C GLN A 140 -2.42 -7.20 -0.22
N PRO A 141 -3.34 -6.21 -0.31
CA PRO A 141 -4.30 -6.01 0.77
C PRO A 141 -5.18 -7.24 1.01
N ASP A 142 -5.45 -7.50 2.29
CA ASP A 142 -6.39 -8.55 2.70
C ASP A 142 -7.84 -8.11 2.48
N LEU A 143 -8.05 -6.79 2.47
CA LEU A 143 -9.39 -6.22 2.33
C LEU A 143 -9.35 -4.86 1.63
#